data_31904c0e320e4721115db64ebe63fb03
#
_entry.id   31904c0e320e4721115db64ebe63fb03
#
_cell.length_a   1.000
_cell.length_b   1.000
_cell.length_c   1.000
_cell.angle_alpha   90.00
_cell.angle_beta   90.00
_cell.angle_gamma   90.00
#
_symmetry.space_group_name_H-M   'P 1'
#
loop_
_entity.id
_entity.type
_entity.pdbx_description
1 polymer ?
#
loop_
_entity_poly.entity_id
_entity_poly.type
_entity_poly.pdbx_seq_one_letter_code
_entity_poly.pdbx_strand_id
1 'polypeptide(L)'
;MKFDDFDAQMRVYEQSLDQIILPDMYIVTRLDGRSFTRLTKEICKFEAPFDTRFRDMMIETVNALMQCGFRIIYGYTESDEISLLFHYNDNSFGRKVRKINTTLAGEASAAFSLMLGRVATFDCRTVPLPNKERVADYFMWRQEDSHRNSLNAHCYWALRKEGIDQNTATSELEGKSVGYKNELLFQKGINYNDLPSWQKRGIGIYFRDIKKEGYNPVKDEKTVVTRRELFADFEIPYGDEYRTFILDIIDKNKE
;
A
#
# COMPACT_ATOMS: atom_id res chain seq x y z
N MET A 1 31.06 36.01 16.29
CA MET A 1 30.30 34.81 16.73
C MET A 1 30.99 33.62 16.11
N LYS A 2 31.31 32.57 16.88
CA LYS A 2 31.86 31.33 16.32
C LYS A 2 30.77 30.59 15.52
N PHE A 3 31.18 29.84 14.51
CA PHE A 3 30.21 29.10 13.66
C PHE A 3 29.33 28.16 14.48
N ASP A 4 29.88 27.44 15.45
CA ASP A 4 29.15 26.52 16.30
C ASP A 4 28.04 27.19 17.11
N ASP A 5 28.28 28.41 17.62
CA ASP A 5 27.25 29.18 18.33
C ASP A 5 26.13 29.63 17.39
N PHE A 6 26.49 30.01 16.16
CA PHE A 6 25.51 30.38 15.14
C PHE A 6 24.70 29.19 14.66
N ASP A 7 25.35 28.07 14.39
CA ASP A 7 24.69 26.80 14.03
C ASP A 7 23.68 26.37 15.11
N ALA A 8 24.07 26.36 16.38
CA ALA A 8 23.21 26.05 17.50
C ALA A 8 21.95 26.93 17.55
N GLN A 9 22.12 28.26 17.35
CA GLN A 9 21.00 29.21 17.32
C GLN A 9 20.02 28.90 16.16
N MET A 10 20.54 28.62 14.95
CA MET A 10 19.71 28.39 13.79
C MET A 10 18.98 27.02 13.86
N ARG A 11 19.61 25.99 14.44
CA ARG A 11 19.01 24.66 14.64
C ARG A 11 17.77 24.68 15.52
N VAL A 12 17.65 25.61 16.45
CA VAL A 12 16.42 25.76 17.27
C VAL A 12 15.20 26.00 16.36
N TYR A 13 15.33 26.87 15.35
CA TYR A 13 14.24 27.15 14.41
C TYR A 13 13.97 25.95 13.49
N GLU A 14 15.01 25.32 12.98
CA GLU A 14 14.89 24.17 12.08
C GLU A 14 14.22 22.98 12.75
N GLN A 15 14.46 22.77 14.03
CA GLN A 15 13.91 21.65 14.82
C GLN A 15 12.61 21.97 15.54
N SER A 16 12.15 23.20 15.53
CA SER A 16 10.97 23.67 16.29
C SER A 16 9.68 22.92 15.98
N LEU A 17 9.56 22.35 14.77
CA LEU A 17 8.41 21.56 14.33
C LEU A 17 8.71 20.07 14.17
N ASP A 18 9.82 19.57 14.68
CA ASP A 18 10.14 18.16 14.65
C ASP A 18 9.20 17.37 15.59
N GLN A 19 8.33 16.59 14.99
CA GLN A 19 7.48 15.64 15.69
C GLN A 19 8.14 14.26 15.67
N ILE A 20 8.12 13.56 16.81
CA ILE A 20 8.70 12.23 16.98
C ILE A 20 7.60 11.29 17.43
N ILE A 21 7.54 10.08 16.84
CA ILE A 21 6.65 9.04 17.30
C ILE A 21 7.24 8.46 18.59
N LEU A 22 6.42 8.41 19.63
CA LEU A 22 6.85 7.90 20.94
C LEU A 22 7.34 6.44 20.84
N PRO A 23 8.28 6.03 21.71
CA PRO A 23 8.58 4.63 21.94
C PRO A 23 7.30 3.82 22.24
N ASP A 24 7.35 2.53 22.02
CA ASP A 24 6.26 1.58 22.28
C ASP A 24 4.98 1.81 21.45
N MET A 25 5.07 2.63 20.41
CA MET A 25 4.02 2.76 19.39
C MET A 25 4.40 2.00 18.12
N TYR A 26 3.45 1.28 17.54
CA TYR A 26 3.56 0.76 16.18
C TYR A 26 3.49 1.91 15.17
N ILE A 27 4.18 1.75 14.07
CA ILE A 27 4.18 2.72 12.97
C ILE A 27 3.52 2.07 11.76
N VAL A 28 2.44 2.68 11.31
CA VAL A 28 1.89 2.46 9.98
C VAL A 28 2.03 3.75 9.18
N THR A 29 2.37 3.66 7.91
CA THR A 29 2.32 4.81 7.00
C THR A 29 1.36 4.53 5.88
N ARG A 30 0.67 5.59 5.40
CA ARG A 30 -0.18 5.52 4.22
C ARG A 30 0.30 6.54 3.20
N LEU A 31 0.52 6.06 2.00
CA LEU A 31 0.83 6.87 0.83
C LEU A 31 -0.38 6.90 -0.09
N ASP A 32 -0.59 8.02 -0.75
CA ASP A 32 -1.72 8.22 -1.68
C ASP A 32 -1.23 8.91 -2.95
N GLY A 33 -1.69 8.45 -4.10
CA GLY A 33 -1.29 8.98 -5.39
C GLY A 33 -1.95 10.33 -5.69
N ARG A 34 -1.17 11.40 -5.76
CA ARG A 34 -1.68 12.73 -6.02
C ARG A 34 -2.20 12.86 -7.45
N SER A 35 -3.50 13.13 -7.61
CA SER A 35 -4.18 13.31 -8.91
C SER A 35 -4.13 12.06 -9.80
N PHE A 36 -4.04 10.87 -9.24
CA PHE A 36 -3.96 9.62 -10.00
C PHE A 36 -5.23 9.30 -10.78
N THR A 37 -6.38 9.78 -10.36
CA THR A 37 -7.61 9.69 -11.15
C THR A 37 -7.42 10.30 -12.55
N ARG A 38 -6.83 11.51 -12.63
CA ARG A 38 -6.52 12.15 -13.91
C ARG A 38 -5.39 11.40 -14.63
N LEU A 39 -4.35 11.00 -13.91
CA LEU A 39 -3.22 10.26 -14.47
C LEU A 39 -3.67 8.97 -15.15
N THR A 40 -4.47 8.17 -14.48
CA THR A 40 -4.91 6.85 -14.96
C THR A 40 -5.96 6.95 -16.07
N LYS A 41 -6.95 7.80 -15.91
CA LYS A 41 -8.11 7.88 -16.84
C LYS A 41 -7.86 8.74 -18.07
N GLU A 42 -7.24 9.92 -17.89
CA GLU A 42 -7.12 10.90 -18.98
C GLU A 42 -5.76 10.81 -19.69
N ILE A 43 -4.67 10.69 -18.91
CA ILE A 43 -3.32 10.79 -19.43
C ILE A 43 -2.82 9.44 -19.93
N CYS A 44 -2.82 8.40 -19.10
CA CYS A 44 -2.30 7.08 -19.44
C CYS A 44 -3.36 6.18 -20.08
N LYS A 45 -4.64 6.51 -19.90
CA LYS A 45 -5.78 5.75 -20.42
C LYS A 45 -5.68 4.26 -20.08
N PHE A 46 -5.40 3.97 -18.82
CA PHE A 46 -5.41 2.61 -18.29
C PHE A 46 -6.81 2.01 -18.37
N GLU A 47 -6.87 0.70 -18.48
CA GLU A 47 -8.13 -0.03 -18.47
C GLU A 47 -8.92 0.23 -17.19
N ALA A 48 -10.22 0.40 -17.31
CA ALA A 48 -11.10 0.70 -16.21
C ALA A 48 -12.11 -0.44 -15.97
N PRO A 49 -12.38 -0.77 -14.70
CA PRO A 49 -11.95 -0.07 -13.46
C PRO A 49 -10.54 -0.39 -12.99
N PHE A 50 -9.93 -1.50 -13.43
CA PHE A 50 -8.62 -1.98 -12.97
C PHE A 50 -7.75 -2.37 -14.17
N ASP A 51 -6.47 -1.96 -14.14
CA ASP A 51 -5.46 -2.26 -15.16
C ASP A 51 -4.29 -3.00 -14.54
N THR A 52 -3.90 -4.13 -15.12
CA THR A 52 -2.81 -4.97 -14.60
C THR A 52 -1.46 -4.27 -14.66
N ARG A 53 -1.21 -3.40 -15.65
CA ARG A 53 0.03 -2.62 -15.76
C ARG A 53 0.16 -1.63 -14.61
N PHE A 54 -0.94 -0.95 -14.27
CA PHE A 54 -0.98 -0.04 -13.14
C PHE A 54 -0.76 -0.79 -11.82
N ARG A 55 -1.48 -1.91 -11.62
CA ARG A 55 -1.30 -2.82 -10.49
C ARG A 55 0.16 -3.24 -10.31
N ASP A 56 0.80 -3.68 -11.39
CA ASP A 56 2.18 -4.18 -11.33
C ASP A 56 3.17 -3.07 -10.98
N MET A 57 2.97 -1.84 -11.50
CA MET A 57 3.76 -0.68 -11.07
C MET A 57 3.55 -0.33 -9.59
N MET A 58 2.33 -0.47 -9.06
CA MET A 58 2.07 -0.28 -7.62
C MET A 58 2.78 -1.34 -6.77
N ILE A 59 2.76 -2.61 -7.18
CA ILE A 59 3.49 -3.70 -6.50
C ILE A 59 4.99 -3.40 -6.46
N GLU A 60 5.58 -3.03 -7.61
CA GLU A 60 7.01 -2.70 -7.67
C GLU A 60 7.36 -1.45 -6.86
N THR A 61 6.44 -0.49 -6.75
CA THR A 61 6.61 0.65 -5.85
C THR A 61 6.65 0.21 -4.39
N VAL A 62 5.76 -0.70 -3.98
CA VAL A 62 5.80 -1.27 -2.62
C VAL A 62 7.09 -2.06 -2.39
N ASN A 63 7.54 -2.86 -3.37
CA ASN A 63 8.80 -3.59 -3.32
C ASN A 63 10.00 -2.64 -3.09
N ALA A 64 10.04 -1.51 -3.79
CA ALA A 64 11.06 -0.48 -3.59
C ALA A 64 11.00 0.11 -2.18
N LEU A 65 9.80 0.46 -1.70
CA LEU A 65 9.60 1.01 -0.36
C LEU A 65 10.00 0.02 0.75
N MET A 66 9.75 -1.26 0.57
CA MET A 66 10.17 -2.30 1.55
C MET A 66 11.68 -2.53 1.57
N GLN A 67 12.43 -1.94 0.64
CA GLN A 67 13.89 -2.03 0.52
C GLN A 67 14.61 -0.69 0.67
N CYS A 68 13.90 0.42 0.93
CA CYS A 68 14.47 1.77 0.96
C CYS A 68 15.18 2.15 2.29
N GLY A 69 15.48 1.17 3.13
CA GLY A 69 16.26 1.36 4.36
C GLY A 69 15.45 1.43 5.66
N PHE A 70 14.13 1.47 5.60
CA PHE A 70 13.26 1.24 6.76
C PHE A 70 13.03 -0.26 6.97
N ARG A 71 12.82 -0.67 8.22
CA ARG A 71 12.43 -2.04 8.53
C ARG A 71 10.93 -2.22 8.37
N ILE A 72 10.47 -2.35 7.13
CA ILE A 72 9.06 -2.58 6.81
C ILE A 72 8.82 -4.09 6.74
N ILE A 73 7.79 -4.59 7.44
CA ILE A 73 7.46 -6.01 7.54
C ILE A 73 6.26 -6.42 6.68
N TYR A 74 5.39 -5.47 6.35
CA TYR A 74 4.22 -5.69 5.52
C TYR A 74 3.87 -4.45 4.71
N GLY A 75 3.57 -4.65 3.44
CA GLY A 75 3.00 -3.66 2.53
C GLY A 75 1.63 -4.12 2.06
N TYR A 76 0.70 -3.19 1.95
CA TYR A 76 -0.61 -3.40 1.36
C TYR A 76 -0.87 -2.33 0.32
N THR A 77 -1.34 -2.72 -0.86
CA THR A 77 -1.70 -1.75 -1.91
C THR A 77 -3.05 -2.07 -2.52
N GLU A 78 -3.80 -1.02 -2.76
CA GLU A 78 -5.06 -1.05 -3.48
C GLU A 78 -5.23 0.26 -4.26
N SER A 79 -5.64 0.20 -5.52
CA SER A 79 -5.70 1.37 -6.39
C SER A 79 -4.39 2.15 -6.33
N ASP A 80 -4.42 3.44 -6.01
CA ASP A 80 -3.25 4.33 -5.85
C ASP A 80 -2.83 4.53 -4.38
N GLU A 81 -3.35 3.71 -3.47
CA GLU A 81 -3.00 3.74 -2.05
C GLU A 81 -1.99 2.64 -1.69
N ILE A 82 -1.04 2.98 -0.84
CA ILE A 82 -0.09 2.05 -0.22
C ILE A 82 -0.13 2.24 1.30
N SER A 83 -0.30 1.14 2.06
CA SER A 83 -0.13 1.13 3.50
C SER A 83 1.05 0.24 3.89
N LEU A 84 1.97 0.74 4.73
CA LEU A 84 3.17 0.03 5.15
C LEU A 84 3.19 -0.13 6.66
N LEU A 85 3.46 -1.34 7.14
CA LEU A 85 3.68 -1.65 8.54
C LEU A 85 5.17 -1.76 8.83
N PHE A 86 5.66 -0.95 9.75
CA PHE A 86 7.03 -1.00 10.21
C PHE A 86 7.23 -2.11 11.26
N HIS A 87 8.45 -2.62 11.31
CA HIS A 87 8.88 -3.44 12.43
C HIS A 87 8.78 -2.64 13.73
N TYR A 88 8.30 -3.27 14.80
CA TYR A 88 8.07 -2.59 16.10
C TYR A 88 9.31 -1.85 16.63
N ASN A 89 10.48 -2.43 16.46
CA ASN A 89 11.76 -1.86 16.91
C ASN A 89 12.44 -0.97 15.86
N ASP A 90 11.72 -0.53 14.78
CA ASP A 90 12.31 0.42 13.84
C ASP A 90 12.56 1.76 14.53
N ASN A 91 13.80 2.24 14.44
CA ASN A 91 14.22 3.52 15.00
C ASN A 91 14.88 4.42 13.92
N SER A 92 14.58 4.16 12.67
CA SER A 92 15.11 4.92 11.53
C SER A 92 14.84 6.42 11.70
N PHE A 93 15.86 7.24 11.46
CA PHE A 93 15.84 8.69 11.63
C PHE A 93 15.36 9.19 13.01
N GLY A 94 15.52 8.38 14.07
CA GLY A 94 15.01 8.70 15.41
C GLY A 94 13.50 8.87 15.44
N ARG A 95 12.78 8.14 14.59
CA ARG A 95 11.30 8.12 14.48
C ARG A 95 10.69 9.50 14.16
N LYS A 96 11.44 10.39 13.50
CA LYS A 96 10.97 11.72 13.11
C LYS A 96 9.92 11.63 12.00
N VAL A 97 8.70 12.10 12.27
CA VAL A 97 7.55 12.03 11.35
C VAL A 97 7.86 12.64 9.98
N ARG A 98 8.48 13.85 9.95
CA ARG A 98 8.83 14.49 8.68
C ARG A 98 9.79 13.65 7.84
N LYS A 99 10.79 13.00 8.48
CA LYS A 99 11.77 12.15 7.77
C LYS A 99 11.11 10.90 7.19
N ILE A 100 10.25 10.25 7.97
CA ILE A 100 9.49 9.08 7.50
C ILE A 100 8.63 9.48 6.30
N ASN A 101 7.78 10.51 6.46
CA ASN A 101 6.83 10.91 5.42
C ASN A 101 7.53 11.38 4.13
N THR A 102 8.55 12.23 4.25
CA THR A 102 9.22 12.77 3.05
C THR A 102 10.08 11.76 2.33
N THR A 103 10.75 10.86 3.06
CA THR A 103 11.54 9.80 2.44
C THR A 103 10.64 8.82 1.70
N LEU A 104 9.59 8.30 2.34
CA LEU A 104 8.68 7.35 1.69
C LEU A 104 7.94 7.97 0.50
N ALA A 105 7.44 9.20 0.63
CA ALA A 105 6.79 9.90 -0.48
C ALA A 105 7.77 10.14 -1.65
N GLY A 106 9.00 10.49 -1.35
CA GLY A 106 10.07 10.68 -2.35
C GLY A 106 10.41 9.38 -3.08
N GLU A 107 10.66 8.30 -2.34
CA GLU A 107 10.98 6.97 -2.89
C GLU A 107 9.83 6.43 -3.75
N ALA A 108 8.59 6.47 -3.26
CA ALA A 108 7.42 6.02 -4.02
C ALA A 108 7.26 6.82 -5.31
N SER A 109 7.40 8.17 -5.23
CA SER A 109 7.27 9.04 -6.39
C SER A 109 8.37 8.79 -7.42
N ALA A 110 9.61 8.57 -6.98
CA ALA A 110 10.73 8.25 -7.86
C ALA A 110 10.55 6.89 -8.53
N ALA A 111 10.30 5.84 -7.75
CA ALA A 111 10.13 4.48 -8.26
C ALA A 111 8.98 4.39 -9.27
N PHE A 112 7.81 4.89 -8.92
CA PHE A 112 6.65 4.86 -9.81
C PHE A 112 6.85 5.71 -11.07
N SER A 113 7.44 6.91 -10.95
CA SER A 113 7.70 7.79 -12.09
C SER A 113 8.67 7.19 -13.11
N LEU A 114 9.70 6.49 -12.63
CA LEU A 114 10.67 5.81 -13.50
C LEU A 114 10.01 4.68 -14.31
N MET A 115 9.15 3.88 -13.69
CA MET A 115 8.40 2.82 -14.38
C MET A 115 7.37 3.38 -15.36
N LEU A 116 6.68 4.45 -14.96
CA LEU A 116 5.67 5.09 -15.79
C LEU A 116 6.24 5.91 -16.95
N GLY A 117 7.51 6.33 -16.86
CA GLY A 117 8.15 7.22 -17.83
C GLY A 117 7.68 8.67 -17.77
N ARG A 118 7.05 9.09 -16.65
CA ARG A 118 6.60 10.47 -16.40
C ARG A 118 6.42 10.75 -14.92
N VAL A 119 6.39 12.01 -14.57
CA VAL A 119 6.22 12.43 -13.18
C VAL A 119 4.86 11.99 -12.63
N ALA A 120 4.92 11.28 -11.52
CA ALA A 120 3.80 10.92 -10.66
C ALA A 120 4.25 11.11 -9.21
N THR A 121 3.39 11.64 -8.35
CA THR A 121 3.76 12.00 -6.99
C THR A 121 2.83 11.38 -5.99
N PHE A 122 3.40 10.97 -4.86
CA PHE A 122 2.67 10.47 -3.70
C PHE A 122 2.79 11.47 -2.55
N ASP A 123 1.74 11.58 -1.75
CA ASP A 123 1.87 12.08 -0.37
C ASP A 123 2.02 10.91 0.61
N CYS A 124 2.42 11.23 1.84
CA CYS A 124 2.57 10.22 2.89
C CYS A 124 2.13 10.78 4.23
N ARG A 125 1.46 9.95 5.01
CA ARG A 125 1.13 10.23 6.41
C ARG A 125 1.51 9.08 7.31
N THR A 126 2.01 9.41 8.49
CA THR A 126 2.33 8.43 9.53
C THR A 126 1.18 8.32 10.52
N VAL A 127 0.84 7.08 10.87
CA VAL A 127 -0.23 6.72 11.81
C VAL A 127 0.41 5.92 12.95
N PRO A 128 0.66 6.53 14.13
CA PRO A 128 1.10 5.81 15.31
C PRO A 128 -0.08 5.05 15.93
N LEU A 129 0.13 3.78 16.26
CA LEU A 129 -0.90 2.90 16.82
C LEU A 129 -0.41 2.27 18.14
N PRO A 130 -1.27 2.20 19.17
CA PRO A 130 -0.83 1.86 20.52
C PRO A 130 -0.54 0.36 20.73
N ASN A 131 -1.10 -0.52 19.91
CA ASN A 131 -0.95 -1.96 20.06
C ASN A 131 -1.20 -2.69 18.73
N LYS A 132 -0.86 -3.97 18.67
CA LYS A 132 -0.98 -4.81 17.48
C LYS A 132 -2.43 -5.03 17.05
N GLU A 133 -3.37 -5.03 17.98
CA GLU A 133 -4.79 -5.16 17.70
C GLU A 133 -5.29 -3.97 16.88
N ARG A 134 -4.85 -2.75 17.22
CA ARG A 134 -5.16 -1.55 16.44
C ARG A 134 -4.47 -1.53 15.08
N VAL A 135 -3.30 -2.13 14.98
CA VAL A 135 -2.65 -2.33 13.66
C VAL A 135 -3.50 -3.25 12.79
N ALA A 136 -3.94 -4.38 13.32
CA ALA A 136 -4.80 -5.30 12.59
C ALA A 136 -6.14 -4.65 12.19
N ASP A 137 -6.78 -3.91 13.11
CA ASP A 137 -8.01 -3.14 12.84
C ASP A 137 -7.80 -2.10 11.72
N TYR A 138 -6.62 -1.45 11.68
CA TYR A 138 -6.27 -0.48 10.64
C TYR A 138 -6.23 -1.12 9.25
N PHE A 139 -5.54 -2.25 9.10
CA PHE A 139 -5.46 -2.95 7.81
C PHE A 139 -6.82 -3.55 7.41
N MET A 140 -7.61 -4.07 8.34
CA MET A 140 -8.99 -4.47 8.06
C MET A 140 -9.82 -3.30 7.52
N TRP A 141 -9.74 -2.15 8.17
CA TRP A 141 -10.44 -0.94 7.72
C TRP A 141 -10.03 -0.53 6.30
N ARG A 142 -8.74 -0.62 5.94
CA ARG A 142 -8.28 -0.32 4.57
C ARG A 142 -8.80 -1.34 3.56
N GLN A 143 -8.82 -2.62 3.93
CA GLN A 143 -9.37 -3.67 3.07
C GLN A 143 -10.88 -3.54 2.86
N GLU A 144 -11.62 -3.18 3.89
CA GLU A 144 -13.06 -2.90 3.82
C GLU A 144 -13.37 -1.71 2.88
N ASP A 145 -12.56 -0.66 2.98
CA ASP A 145 -12.67 0.50 2.11
C ASP A 145 -12.37 0.15 0.65
N SER A 146 -11.32 -0.66 0.43
CA SER A 146 -10.98 -1.28 -0.86
C SER A 146 -12.19 -2.00 -1.47
N HIS A 147 -12.81 -2.89 -0.70
CA HIS A 147 -13.95 -3.66 -1.15
C HIS A 147 -15.13 -2.77 -1.57
N ARG A 148 -15.45 -1.78 -0.78
CA ARG A 148 -16.53 -0.83 -1.07
C ARG A 148 -16.25 0.01 -2.31
N ASN A 149 -15.03 0.52 -2.43
CA ASN A 149 -14.58 1.32 -3.56
C ASN A 149 -14.53 0.50 -4.85
N SER A 150 -14.05 -0.73 -4.77
CA SER A 150 -14.03 -1.68 -5.90
C SER A 150 -15.44 -1.97 -6.43
N LEU A 151 -16.38 -2.33 -5.57
CA LEU A 151 -17.75 -2.58 -5.97
C LEU A 151 -18.36 -1.35 -6.66
N ASN A 152 -18.13 -0.16 -6.09
CA ASN A 152 -18.60 1.08 -6.69
C ASN A 152 -17.96 1.35 -8.04
N ALA A 153 -16.65 1.13 -8.19
CA ALA A 153 -15.92 1.32 -9.44
C ALA A 153 -16.43 0.38 -10.54
N HIS A 154 -16.65 -0.90 -10.24
CA HIS A 154 -17.22 -1.83 -11.21
C HIS A 154 -18.61 -1.41 -11.68
N CYS A 155 -19.49 -0.99 -10.77
CA CYS A 155 -20.81 -0.47 -11.15
C CYS A 155 -20.70 0.78 -12.01
N TYR A 156 -19.90 1.75 -11.58
CA TYR A 156 -19.71 3.00 -12.32
C TYR A 156 -19.21 2.75 -13.75
N TRP A 157 -18.18 1.91 -13.91
CA TRP A 157 -17.64 1.64 -15.23
C TRP A 157 -18.53 0.74 -16.09
N ALA A 158 -19.35 -0.13 -15.48
CA ALA A 158 -20.37 -0.87 -16.21
C ALA A 158 -21.40 0.09 -16.82
N LEU A 159 -21.88 1.08 -16.05
CA LEU A 159 -22.78 2.13 -16.55
C LEU A 159 -22.11 3.01 -17.64
N ARG A 160 -20.85 3.39 -17.42
CA ARG A 160 -20.08 4.20 -18.39
C ARG A 160 -19.87 3.47 -19.73
N LYS A 161 -19.66 2.17 -19.73
CA LYS A 161 -19.50 1.33 -20.93
C LYS A 161 -20.79 1.24 -21.76
N GLU A 162 -21.95 1.43 -21.13
CA GLU A 162 -23.25 1.54 -21.80
C GLU A 162 -23.55 2.94 -22.34
N GLY A 163 -22.63 3.89 -22.20
CA GLY A 163 -22.79 5.25 -22.72
C GLY A 163 -23.46 6.22 -21.74
N ILE A 164 -23.78 5.78 -20.51
CA ILE A 164 -24.34 6.67 -19.48
C ILE A 164 -23.27 7.72 -19.11
N ASP A 165 -23.62 8.99 -19.07
CA ASP A 165 -22.69 10.07 -18.75
C ASP A 165 -22.20 10.01 -17.29
N GLN A 166 -21.11 10.73 -16.99
CA GLN A 166 -20.46 10.70 -15.70
C GLN A 166 -21.38 11.11 -14.55
N ASN A 167 -22.14 12.18 -14.70
CA ASN A 167 -22.98 12.73 -13.64
C ASN A 167 -24.13 11.77 -13.33
N THR A 168 -24.79 11.25 -14.36
CA THR A 168 -25.87 10.27 -14.24
C THR A 168 -25.37 8.98 -13.59
N ALA A 169 -24.22 8.43 -14.04
CA ALA A 169 -23.66 7.22 -13.44
C ALA A 169 -23.29 7.42 -11.97
N THR A 170 -22.79 8.59 -11.58
CA THR A 170 -22.46 8.91 -10.19
C THR A 170 -23.73 9.01 -9.34
N SER A 171 -24.74 9.77 -9.82
CA SER A 171 -26.01 9.94 -9.13
C SER A 171 -26.79 8.64 -8.96
N GLU A 172 -26.72 7.75 -9.95
CA GLU A 172 -27.34 6.41 -9.89
C GLU A 172 -26.79 5.56 -8.73
N LEU A 173 -25.50 5.71 -8.39
CA LEU A 173 -24.82 4.90 -7.39
C LEU A 173 -24.76 5.56 -6.02
N GLU A 174 -25.04 6.85 -5.92
CA GLU A 174 -24.99 7.61 -4.68
C GLU A 174 -26.00 7.08 -3.67
N GLY A 175 -25.55 6.78 -2.44
CA GLY A 175 -26.39 6.26 -1.36
C GLY A 175 -26.94 4.85 -1.56
N LYS A 176 -26.62 4.17 -2.67
CA LYS A 176 -27.13 2.81 -2.92
C LYS A 176 -26.43 1.76 -2.05
N SER A 177 -27.22 0.79 -1.62
CA SER A 177 -26.74 -0.35 -0.81
C SER A 177 -25.81 -1.29 -1.58
N VAL A 178 -25.05 -2.09 -0.85
CA VAL A 178 -24.22 -3.17 -1.42
C VAL A 178 -25.09 -4.16 -2.22
N GLY A 179 -26.27 -4.52 -1.70
CA GLY A 179 -27.20 -5.41 -2.41
C GLY A 179 -27.65 -4.85 -3.76
N TYR A 180 -28.01 -3.56 -3.81
CA TYR A 180 -28.36 -2.89 -5.07
C TYR A 180 -27.21 -2.94 -6.08
N LYS A 181 -25.99 -2.65 -5.65
CA LYS A 181 -24.81 -2.63 -6.52
C LYS A 181 -24.46 -4.01 -7.07
N ASN A 182 -24.58 -5.04 -6.25
CA ASN A 182 -24.39 -6.43 -6.71
C ASN A 182 -25.45 -6.83 -7.73
N GLU A 183 -26.72 -6.51 -7.49
CA GLU A 183 -27.82 -6.78 -8.42
C GLU A 183 -27.61 -6.03 -9.76
N LEU A 184 -27.19 -4.74 -9.70
CA LEU A 184 -26.87 -3.97 -10.89
C LEU A 184 -25.79 -4.63 -11.74
N LEU A 185 -24.72 -5.12 -11.13
CA LEU A 185 -23.65 -5.84 -11.83
C LEU A 185 -24.15 -7.16 -12.41
N PHE A 186 -24.93 -7.93 -11.62
CA PHE A 186 -25.46 -9.21 -12.04
C PHE A 186 -26.37 -9.06 -13.29
N GLN A 187 -27.24 -8.05 -13.34
CA GLN A 187 -28.06 -7.72 -14.49
C GLN A 187 -27.24 -7.37 -15.75
N LYS A 188 -25.98 -6.95 -15.55
CA LYS A 188 -25.01 -6.67 -16.64
C LYS A 188 -24.10 -7.86 -16.96
N GLY A 189 -24.41 -9.04 -16.41
CA GLY A 189 -23.65 -10.27 -16.64
C GLY A 189 -22.34 -10.35 -15.85
N ILE A 190 -22.17 -9.51 -14.83
CA ILE A 190 -20.97 -9.49 -13.97
C ILE A 190 -21.33 -9.99 -12.58
N ASN A 191 -20.86 -11.19 -12.23
CA ASN A 191 -20.90 -11.64 -10.85
C ASN A 191 -19.69 -11.08 -10.10
N TYR A 192 -19.88 -10.12 -9.20
CA TYR A 192 -18.80 -9.47 -8.45
C TYR A 192 -17.96 -10.47 -7.63
N ASN A 193 -18.57 -11.56 -7.17
CA ASN A 193 -17.85 -12.60 -6.42
C ASN A 193 -16.79 -13.33 -7.26
N ASP A 194 -17.02 -13.46 -8.57
CA ASP A 194 -16.12 -14.16 -9.49
C ASP A 194 -14.94 -13.29 -9.96
N LEU A 195 -14.95 -12.00 -9.62
CA LEU A 195 -13.86 -11.11 -9.97
C LEU A 195 -12.59 -11.47 -9.17
N PRO A 196 -11.38 -11.20 -9.74
CA PRO A 196 -10.11 -11.47 -9.05
C PRO A 196 -10.04 -10.82 -7.67
N SER A 197 -9.51 -11.55 -6.69
CA SER A 197 -9.43 -11.07 -5.29
C SER A 197 -8.69 -9.75 -5.16
N TRP A 198 -7.61 -9.55 -5.92
CA TRP A 198 -6.83 -8.32 -5.89
C TRP A 198 -7.63 -7.06 -6.28
N GLN A 199 -8.64 -7.20 -7.15
CA GLN A 199 -9.53 -6.09 -7.49
C GLN A 199 -10.51 -5.73 -6.38
N LYS A 200 -10.79 -6.68 -5.49
CA LYS A 200 -11.78 -6.55 -4.41
C LYS A 200 -11.17 -6.21 -3.05
N ARG A 201 -9.95 -6.67 -2.81
CA ARG A 201 -9.34 -6.72 -1.46
C ARG A 201 -7.94 -6.14 -1.40
N GLY A 202 -7.38 -5.71 -2.56
CA GLY A 202 -6.00 -5.28 -2.67
C GLY A 202 -5.00 -6.44 -2.65
N ILE A 203 -3.73 -6.11 -2.47
CA ILE A 203 -2.60 -7.04 -2.57
C ILE A 203 -1.72 -6.83 -1.34
N GLY A 204 -1.37 -7.93 -0.68
CA GLY A 204 -0.39 -7.94 0.42
C GLY A 204 1.02 -8.23 -0.10
N ILE A 205 2.02 -7.50 0.39
CA ILE A 205 3.42 -7.72 0.05
C ILE A 205 4.21 -7.94 1.36
N TYR A 206 4.92 -9.06 1.45
CA TYR A 206 5.67 -9.43 2.65
C TYR A 206 6.78 -10.42 2.34
N PHE A 207 7.71 -10.59 3.27
CA PHE A 207 8.81 -11.52 3.09
C PHE A 207 8.37 -12.96 3.35
N ARG A 208 8.74 -13.86 2.44
CA ARG A 208 8.62 -15.31 2.58
C ARG A 208 9.97 -15.99 2.49
N ASP A 209 10.13 -17.04 3.27
CA ASP A 209 11.27 -17.93 3.16
C ASP A 209 11.04 -18.94 2.03
N ILE A 210 11.84 -18.84 0.97
CA ILE A 210 11.76 -19.69 -0.21
C ILE A 210 12.99 -20.61 -0.22
N LYS A 211 12.74 -21.92 -0.32
CA LYS A 211 13.82 -22.91 -0.53
C LYS A 211 14.21 -22.91 -1.99
N LYS A 212 15.48 -22.58 -2.25
CA LYS A 212 16.06 -22.64 -3.60
C LYS A 212 17.14 -23.70 -3.65
N GLU A 213 17.09 -24.54 -4.69
CA GLU A 213 18.21 -25.41 -5.00
C GLU A 213 19.41 -24.56 -5.47
N GLY A 214 20.53 -24.77 -4.85
CA GLY A 214 21.80 -24.16 -5.18
C GLY A 214 22.85 -25.22 -5.43
N TYR A 215 24.03 -24.80 -5.84
CA TYR A 215 25.19 -25.66 -5.99
C TYR A 215 26.33 -25.13 -5.14
N ASN A 216 26.91 -25.99 -4.31
CA ASN A 216 28.10 -25.67 -3.51
C ASN A 216 29.37 -26.08 -4.29
N PRO A 217 30.09 -25.12 -4.91
CA PRO A 217 31.25 -25.43 -5.73
C PRO A 217 32.44 -25.98 -4.92
N VAL A 218 32.47 -25.77 -3.61
CA VAL A 218 33.54 -26.25 -2.73
C VAL A 218 33.37 -27.74 -2.39
N LYS A 219 32.12 -28.18 -2.25
CA LYS A 219 31.75 -29.55 -1.91
C LYS A 219 31.30 -30.39 -3.10
N ASP A 220 31.17 -29.76 -4.29
CA ASP A 220 30.67 -30.38 -5.52
C ASP A 220 29.30 -31.06 -5.32
N GLU A 221 28.42 -30.44 -4.54
CA GLU A 221 27.12 -31.00 -4.19
C GLU A 221 25.94 -30.00 -4.38
N LYS A 222 24.77 -30.53 -4.70
CA LYS A 222 23.53 -29.75 -4.67
C LYS A 222 23.19 -29.43 -3.20
N THR A 223 22.86 -28.19 -2.95
CA THR A 223 22.44 -27.73 -1.62
C THR A 223 21.11 -27.01 -1.70
N VAL A 224 20.32 -27.07 -0.63
CA VAL A 224 19.08 -26.29 -0.53
C VAL A 224 19.36 -25.13 0.42
N VAL A 225 19.19 -23.92 -0.10
CA VAL A 225 19.34 -22.69 0.68
C VAL A 225 17.97 -22.03 0.86
N THR A 226 17.70 -21.58 2.07
CA THR A 226 16.52 -20.76 2.34
C THR A 226 16.88 -19.29 2.08
N ARG A 227 16.09 -18.63 1.24
CA ARG A 227 16.22 -17.20 0.97
C ARG A 227 14.94 -16.50 1.35
N ARG A 228 15.08 -15.35 2.00
CA ARG A 228 13.96 -14.46 2.34
C ARG A 228 13.74 -13.52 1.17
N GLU A 229 12.59 -13.66 0.48
CA GLU A 229 12.24 -12.87 -0.70
C GLU A 229 10.88 -12.21 -0.53
N LEU A 230 10.69 -11.04 -1.17
CA LEU A 230 9.40 -10.38 -1.22
C LEU A 230 8.41 -11.20 -2.04
N PHE A 231 7.22 -11.34 -1.55
CA PHE A 231 6.11 -12.05 -2.17
C PHE A 231 4.88 -11.17 -2.24
N ALA A 232 4.33 -11.00 -3.45
CA ALA A 232 3.06 -10.34 -3.68
C ALA A 232 1.94 -11.37 -3.60
N ASP A 233 1.07 -11.21 -2.61
CA ASP A 233 -0.06 -12.09 -2.34
C ASP A 233 -1.35 -11.48 -2.89
N PHE A 234 -1.86 -12.06 -3.97
CA PHE A 234 -3.08 -11.63 -4.64
C PHE A 234 -4.35 -12.21 -4.00
N GLU A 235 -4.20 -13.17 -3.09
CA GLU A 235 -5.29 -13.92 -2.46
C GLU A 235 -5.27 -13.75 -0.92
N ILE A 236 -4.95 -12.54 -0.45
CA ILE A 236 -4.99 -12.24 0.99
C ILE A 236 -6.37 -12.56 1.57
N PRO A 237 -6.45 -13.07 2.81
CA PRO A 237 -7.71 -13.39 3.45
C PRO A 237 -8.60 -12.14 3.65
N TYR A 238 -9.84 -12.32 4.11
CA TYR A 238 -10.80 -11.24 4.32
C TYR A 238 -11.42 -11.31 5.72
N GLY A 239 -11.82 -10.15 6.25
CA GLY A 239 -12.49 -10.03 7.55
C GLY A 239 -11.61 -10.51 8.71
N ASP A 240 -12.16 -11.33 9.61
CA ASP A 240 -11.43 -11.80 10.81
C ASP A 240 -10.21 -12.66 10.47
N GLU A 241 -10.23 -13.38 9.34
CA GLU A 241 -9.05 -14.13 8.89
C GLU A 241 -7.92 -13.17 8.49
N TYR A 242 -8.24 -12.03 7.86
CA TYR A 242 -7.24 -11.02 7.55
C TYR A 242 -6.67 -10.36 8.80
N ARG A 243 -7.52 -10.11 9.80
CA ARG A 243 -7.10 -9.65 11.12
C ARG A 243 -6.08 -10.59 11.75
N THR A 244 -6.37 -11.88 11.75
CA THR A 244 -5.48 -12.92 12.25
C THR A 244 -4.16 -12.96 11.47
N PHE A 245 -4.25 -12.88 10.15
CA PHE A 245 -3.08 -12.85 9.26
C PHE A 245 -2.13 -11.68 9.58
N ILE A 246 -2.65 -10.47 9.82
CA ILE A 246 -1.82 -9.31 10.21
C ILE A 246 -1.16 -9.53 11.57
N LEU A 247 -1.90 -10.06 12.55
CA LEU A 247 -1.33 -10.40 13.86
C LEU A 247 -0.21 -11.43 13.74
N ASP A 248 -0.37 -12.44 12.91
CA ASP A 248 0.66 -13.45 12.64
C ASP A 248 1.93 -12.85 12.00
N ILE A 249 1.77 -11.90 11.06
CA ILE A 249 2.91 -11.17 10.47
C ILE A 249 3.68 -10.41 11.56
N ILE A 250 2.97 -9.71 12.45
CA ILE A 250 3.58 -8.97 13.55
C ILE A 250 4.34 -9.92 14.48
N ASP A 251 3.68 -11.02 14.89
CA ASP A 251 4.25 -11.95 15.86
C ASP A 251 5.47 -12.72 15.29
N LYS A 252 5.51 -13.03 14.01
CA LYS A 252 6.67 -13.62 13.30
C LYS A 252 7.86 -12.68 13.15
N ASN A 253 7.67 -11.38 13.27
CA ASN A 253 8.71 -10.36 13.12
C ASN A 253 9.01 -9.63 14.44
N LYS A 254 8.79 -10.25 15.60
CA LYS A 254 9.04 -9.62 16.93
C LYS A 254 10.50 -9.57 17.35
N GLU A 255 11.37 -10.40 16.76
CA GLU A 255 12.79 -10.52 17.14
C GLU A 255 13.70 -9.55 16.36
#